data_ab30b47fabc36b16efffd2ec289dcaea
#
_entry.id   ab30b47fabc36b16efffd2ec289dcaea
#
_cell.length_a   1.000
_cell.length_b   1.000
_cell.length_c   1.000
_cell.angle_alpha   90.00
_cell.angle_beta   90.00
_cell.angle_gamma   90.00
#
_symmetry.space_group_name_H-M   'P 1'
#
loop_
_entity.id
_entity.type
_entity.pdbx_description
1 polymer ?
#
loop_
_entity_poly.entity_id
_entity_poly.type
_entity_poly.pdbx_seq_one_letter_code
_entity_poly.pdbx_strand_id
1 'polypeptide(L)'
;AFLTDINGDTGVSAPPASFDVTFISGTDNAEFEYFLGDDAALWSEYTPVVYRLEIGINGTEEKSSTTFGLRKFSTTETKFLINGEPTFLRGKHDGLVFPMTGAVPATIDEWIRVMKISKSYGMNHYRYHTCCPPEAAFIAADLLGIYMEPQLPFWGTLTAPGDENHNETEQNYLIEEGFRMLDTFG
;
A
#
# COMPACT_ATOMS: atom_id res chain seq x y z
N ALA A 1 -3.91 -22.48 -1.38
CA ALA A 1 -4.12 -21.05 -1.59
C ALA A 1 -5.53 -20.81 -2.11
N PHE A 2 -6.15 -19.76 -1.70
CA PHE A 2 -7.48 -19.35 -2.12
C PHE A 2 -7.50 -17.83 -2.33
N LEU A 3 -8.06 -17.35 -3.44
CA LEU A 3 -8.11 -15.94 -3.78
C LEU A 3 -9.55 -15.44 -3.87
N THR A 4 -9.83 -14.29 -3.29
CA THR A 4 -11.11 -13.59 -3.42
C THR A 4 -10.89 -12.11 -3.73
N ASP A 5 -11.78 -11.53 -4.51
CA ASP A 5 -11.90 -10.08 -4.66
C ASP A 5 -12.65 -9.50 -3.45
N ILE A 6 -12.06 -8.51 -2.79
CA ILE A 6 -12.65 -7.91 -1.58
C ILE A 6 -13.75 -6.91 -1.95
N ASN A 7 -13.62 -6.24 -3.08
CA ASN A 7 -14.57 -5.22 -3.51
C ASN A 7 -15.81 -5.82 -4.22
N GLY A 8 -15.80 -7.11 -4.50
CA GLY A 8 -16.99 -7.88 -4.89
C GLY A 8 -17.54 -7.64 -6.30
N ASP A 9 -16.86 -6.87 -7.14
CA ASP A 9 -17.41 -6.38 -8.41
C ASP A 9 -16.91 -7.10 -9.67
N THR A 10 -15.81 -7.84 -9.60
CA THR A 10 -15.21 -8.43 -10.81
C THR A 10 -15.57 -9.88 -11.05
N GLY A 11 -16.07 -10.58 -10.03
CA GLY A 11 -16.41 -12.01 -10.13
C GLY A 11 -15.21 -12.92 -10.40
N VAL A 12 -13.99 -12.39 -10.33
CA VAL A 12 -12.76 -13.16 -10.52
C VAL A 12 -12.43 -13.89 -9.23
N SER A 13 -12.73 -15.16 -9.19
CA SER A 13 -12.18 -16.07 -8.18
C SER A 13 -11.30 -17.09 -8.90
N ALA A 14 -9.99 -17.06 -8.60
CA ALA A 14 -9.12 -18.12 -9.06
C ALA A 14 -9.40 -19.42 -8.25
N PRO A 15 -9.36 -20.61 -8.89
CA PRO A 15 -9.65 -21.86 -8.20
C PRO A 15 -8.61 -22.10 -7.09
N PRO A 16 -8.99 -22.75 -5.98
CA PRO A 16 -8.03 -23.14 -4.96
C PRO A 16 -6.90 -23.99 -5.56
N ALA A 17 -5.66 -23.70 -5.18
CA ALA A 17 -4.50 -24.46 -5.58
C ALA A 17 -3.77 -25.04 -4.37
N SER A 18 -3.16 -26.22 -4.54
CA SER A 18 -2.33 -26.86 -3.53
C SER A 18 -0.92 -27.04 -4.07
N PHE A 19 0.06 -26.78 -3.22
CA PHE A 19 1.48 -26.90 -3.54
C PHE A 19 2.14 -27.78 -2.49
N ASP A 20 2.98 -28.73 -2.94
CA ASP A 20 3.77 -29.54 -2.04
C ASP A 20 5.05 -28.79 -1.66
N VAL A 21 5.27 -28.62 -0.37
CA VAL A 21 6.44 -27.92 0.17
C VAL A 21 7.23 -28.86 1.05
N THR A 22 8.54 -28.94 0.84
CA THR A 22 9.46 -29.74 1.66
C THR A 22 10.34 -28.79 2.46
N PHE A 23 10.21 -28.82 3.79
CA PHE A 23 11.08 -28.07 4.69
C PHE A 23 12.30 -28.91 5.06
N ILE A 24 13.52 -28.35 4.83
CA ILE A 24 14.79 -29.08 5.08
C ILE A 24 15.27 -28.89 6.51
N SER A 25 14.95 -27.78 7.16
CA SER A 25 15.22 -27.56 8.60
C SER A 25 14.36 -26.44 9.13
N GLY A 26 13.46 -26.73 10.05
CA GLY A 26 12.71 -25.85 10.97
C GLY A 26 12.14 -24.49 10.52
N THR A 27 12.84 -23.79 9.64
CA THR A 27 12.40 -22.53 9.01
C THR A 27 12.93 -22.49 7.58
N ASP A 28 12.03 -22.63 6.62
CA ASP A 28 12.35 -22.52 5.21
C ASP A 28 11.31 -21.62 4.50
N ASN A 29 11.72 -20.99 3.40
CA ASN A 29 10.84 -20.26 2.52
C ASN A 29 10.43 -21.14 1.36
N ALA A 30 9.15 -21.12 1.00
CA ALA A 30 8.63 -21.76 -0.19
C ALA A 30 8.09 -20.71 -1.14
N GLU A 31 8.49 -20.80 -2.40
CA GLU A 31 7.97 -19.95 -3.48
C GLU A 31 7.09 -20.79 -4.38
N PHE A 32 5.94 -20.24 -4.79
CA PHE A 32 5.05 -20.86 -5.75
C PHE A 32 4.40 -19.80 -6.64
N GLU A 33 4.10 -20.18 -7.87
CA GLU A 33 3.36 -19.35 -8.81
C GLU A 33 1.88 -19.72 -8.75
N TYR A 34 1.03 -18.69 -8.60
CA TYR A 34 -0.42 -18.86 -8.60
C TYR A 34 -1.02 -18.01 -9.71
N PHE A 35 -1.47 -18.68 -10.78
CA PHE A 35 -2.03 -18.02 -11.94
C PHE A 35 -3.45 -17.50 -11.67
N LEU A 36 -3.64 -16.20 -11.79
CA LEU A 36 -4.92 -15.53 -11.50
C LEU A 36 -5.90 -15.54 -12.69
N GLY A 37 -5.44 -15.95 -13.86
CA GLY A 37 -6.20 -15.90 -15.10
C GLY A 37 -5.96 -14.61 -15.90
N ASP A 38 -6.28 -14.67 -17.19
CA ASP A 38 -6.07 -13.55 -18.11
C ASP A 38 -7.04 -12.38 -17.84
N ASP A 39 -8.16 -12.66 -17.18
CA ASP A 39 -9.19 -11.68 -16.83
C ASP A 39 -8.97 -11.02 -15.46
N ALA A 40 -7.83 -11.23 -14.81
CA ALA A 40 -7.52 -10.62 -13.53
C ALA A 40 -7.52 -9.10 -13.64
N ALA A 41 -8.40 -8.44 -12.89
CA ALA A 41 -8.57 -7.00 -12.97
C ALA A 41 -7.41 -6.25 -12.34
N LEU A 42 -6.95 -5.19 -13.02
CA LEU A 42 -5.91 -4.31 -12.51
C LEU A 42 -6.49 -3.25 -11.58
N TRP A 43 -5.73 -2.93 -10.53
CA TRP A 43 -6.08 -1.83 -9.64
C TRP A 43 -5.77 -0.48 -10.30
N SER A 44 -6.72 0.44 -10.21
CA SER A 44 -6.55 1.84 -10.59
C SER A 44 -7.42 2.76 -9.74
N GLU A 45 -7.26 4.09 -9.87
CA GLU A 45 -8.14 5.06 -9.19
C GLU A 45 -9.62 4.93 -9.59
N TYR A 46 -9.91 4.35 -10.75
CA TYR A 46 -11.28 4.16 -11.27
C TYR A 46 -11.84 2.77 -10.94
N THR A 47 -10.96 1.80 -10.85
CA THR A 47 -11.29 0.39 -10.60
C THR A 47 -10.36 -0.15 -9.50
N PRO A 48 -10.58 0.20 -8.23
CA PRO A 48 -9.68 -0.14 -7.13
C PRO A 48 -9.88 -1.58 -6.67
N VAL A 49 -9.54 -2.55 -7.51
CA VAL A 49 -9.68 -3.98 -7.20
C VAL A 49 -8.59 -4.42 -6.23
N VAL A 50 -9.02 -4.96 -5.10
CA VAL A 50 -8.14 -5.51 -4.06
C VAL A 50 -8.45 -7.00 -3.89
N TYR A 51 -7.44 -7.83 -4.07
CA TYR A 51 -7.50 -9.26 -3.85
C TYR A 51 -7.09 -9.63 -2.43
N ARG A 52 -7.71 -10.69 -1.89
CA ARG A 52 -7.25 -11.37 -0.67
C ARG A 52 -6.75 -12.75 -1.03
N LEU A 53 -5.49 -13.01 -0.71
CA LEU A 53 -4.89 -14.33 -0.76
C LEU A 53 -4.95 -14.97 0.63
N GLU A 54 -5.58 -16.13 0.74
CA GLU A 54 -5.54 -16.96 1.94
C GLU A 54 -4.66 -18.18 1.70
N ILE A 55 -3.74 -18.45 2.60
CA ILE A 55 -2.85 -19.60 2.59
C ILE A 55 -3.07 -20.39 3.86
N GLY A 56 -3.24 -21.69 3.73
CA GLY A 56 -3.35 -22.60 4.86
C GLY A 56 -2.50 -23.84 4.65
N ILE A 57 -2.17 -24.52 5.73
CA ILE A 57 -1.45 -25.80 5.72
C ILE A 57 -2.47 -26.92 5.81
N ASN A 58 -2.45 -27.83 4.82
CA ASN A 58 -3.38 -28.95 4.80
C ASN A 58 -3.23 -29.82 6.05
N GLY A 59 -4.37 -30.13 6.69
CA GLY A 59 -4.40 -30.91 7.92
C GLY A 59 -4.22 -30.13 9.21
N THR A 60 -4.12 -28.81 9.13
CA THR A 60 -4.10 -27.89 10.29
C THR A 60 -5.22 -26.85 10.18
N GLU A 61 -5.48 -26.12 11.26
CA GLU A 61 -6.35 -24.94 11.26
C GLU A 61 -5.58 -23.63 11.01
N GLU A 62 -4.28 -23.71 10.83
CA GLU A 62 -3.44 -22.54 10.62
C GLU A 62 -3.68 -21.93 9.24
N LYS A 63 -3.99 -20.64 9.26
CA LYS A 63 -4.21 -19.82 8.06
C LYS A 63 -3.53 -18.47 8.20
N SER A 64 -3.04 -17.98 7.08
CA SER A 64 -2.57 -16.61 6.93
C SER A 64 -3.25 -15.96 5.75
N SER A 65 -3.46 -14.66 5.80
CA SER A 65 -4.02 -13.93 4.65
C SER A 65 -3.30 -12.62 4.43
N THR A 66 -3.20 -12.23 3.17
CA THR A 66 -2.69 -10.92 2.77
C THR A 66 -3.60 -10.33 1.69
N THR A 67 -3.56 -9.01 1.54
CA THR A 67 -4.29 -8.29 0.49
C THR A 67 -3.31 -7.60 -0.45
N PHE A 68 -3.66 -7.51 -1.72
CA PHE A 68 -2.84 -6.86 -2.73
C PHE A 68 -3.67 -6.36 -3.90
N GLY A 69 -3.15 -5.38 -4.65
CA GLY A 69 -3.69 -4.94 -5.92
C GLY A 69 -2.71 -5.24 -7.06
N LEU A 70 -3.22 -5.59 -8.23
CA LEU A 70 -2.40 -5.76 -9.42
C LEU A 70 -2.23 -4.40 -10.09
N ARG A 71 -1.10 -3.74 -9.87
CA ARG A 71 -0.81 -2.45 -10.50
C ARG A 71 0.66 -2.35 -10.91
N LYS A 72 0.90 -1.54 -11.93
CA LYS A 72 2.25 -1.14 -12.31
C LYS A 72 2.32 0.38 -12.35
N PHE A 73 3.06 0.96 -11.41
CA PHE A 73 3.43 2.37 -11.46
C PHE A 73 4.71 2.52 -12.29
N SER A 74 4.72 3.48 -13.21
CA SER A 74 5.88 3.78 -14.02
C SER A 74 5.90 5.25 -14.43
N THR A 75 6.99 5.69 -15.03
CA THR A 75 7.15 7.07 -15.48
C THR A 75 7.65 7.11 -16.92
N THR A 76 7.29 8.17 -17.63
CA THR A 76 8.00 8.65 -18.82
C THR A 76 8.80 9.90 -18.45
N GLU A 77 9.42 10.55 -19.43
CA GLU A 77 10.13 11.84 -19.18
C GLU A 77 9.25 12.91 -18.53
N THR A 78 7.94 12.88 -18.79
CA THR A 78 7.01 13.96 -18.40
C THR A 78 5.72 13.50 -17.71
N LYS A 79 5.50 12.20 -17.53
CA LYS A 79 4.22 11.68 -17.03
C LYS A 79 4.41 10.52 -16.05
N PHE A 80 3.52 10.43 -15.07
CA PHE A 80 3.26 9.22 -14.33
C PHE A 80 2.30 8.32 -15.11
N LEU A 81 2.52 7.02 -15.02
CA LEU A 81 1.67 6.01 -15.64
C LEU A 81 1.22 4.99 -14.60
N ILE A 82 -0.05 4.62 -14.65
CA ILE A 82 -0.60 3.45 -13.94
C ILE A 82 -1.06 2.45 -14.99
N ASN A 83 -0.51 1.23 -14.95
CA ASN A 83 -0.81 0.15 -15.90
C ASN A 83 -0.59 0.57 -17.37
N GLY A 84 0.36 1.47 -17.62
CA GLY A 84 0.65 2.04 -18.93
C GLY A 84 -0.18 3.27 -19.31
N GLU A 85 -1.23 3.60 -18.57
CA GLU A 85 -2.08 4.74 -18.84
C GLU A 85 -1.62 6.01 -18.09
N PRO A 86 -1.59 7.18 -18.75
CA PRO A 86 -1.21 8.43 -18.13
C PRO A 86 -2.12 8.79 -16.95
N THR A 87 -1.49 9.07 -15.82
CA THR A 87 -2.18 9.45 -14.59
C THR A 87 -1.76 10.84 -14.14
N PHE A 88 -2.74 11.69 -13.82
CA PHE A 88 -2.53 13.01 -13.27
C PHE A 88 -2.90 13.03 -11.78
N LEU A 89 -1.93 13.32 -10.91
CA LEU A 89 -2.15 13.37 -9.48
C LEU A 89 -2.83 14.69 -9.08
N ARG A 90 -4.06 14.59 -8.62
CA ARG A 90 -4.87 15.70 -8.08
C ARG A 90 -4.83 15.59 -6.56
N GLY A 91 -3.76 16.14 -5.99
CA GLY A 91 -3.37 15.88 -4.62
C GLY A 91 -3.99 16.81 -3.58
N LYS A 92 -4.12 16.27 -2.38
CA LYS A 92 -4.34 16.99 -1.13
C LYS A 92 -3.06 16.95 -0.30
N HIS A 93 -2.68 18.11 0.26
CA HIS A 93 -1.67 18.19 1.32
C HIS A 93 -2.33 17.83 2.66
N ASP A 94 -1.74 16.89 3.39
CA ASP A 94 -2.23 16.45 4.70
C ASP A 94 -1.10 16.41 5.73
N GLY A 95 -1.31 17.03 6.88
CA GLY A 95 -0.39 17.01 8.02
C GLY A 95 -0.93 16.17 9.17
N LEU A 96 -1.89 15.27 8.92
CA LEU A 96 -2.58 14.46 9.95
C LEU A 96 -3.24 15.31 11.05
N VAL A 97 -3.77 16.48 10.67
CA VAL A 97 -4.42 17.40 11.60
C VAL A 97 -5.92 17.15 11.63
N PHE A 98 -6.42 16.68 12.76
CA PHE A 98 -7.84 16.38 13.00
C PHE A 98 -8.36 17.20 14.18
N PRO A 99 -8.74 18.49 13.99
CA PRO A 99 -9.03 19.41 15.09
C PRO A 99 -10.31 19.04 15.87
N MET A 100 -11.26 18.32 15.25
CA MET A 100 -12.51 17.95 15.90
C MET A 100 -12.33 16.79 16.90
N THR A 101 -11.38 15.90 16.65
CA THR A 101 -11.11 14.73 17.49
C THR A 101 -9.84 14.88 18.32
N GLY A 102 -8.93 15.77 17.90
CA GLY A 102 -7.60 15.91 18.46
C GLY A 102 -6.68 14.69 18.21
N ALA A 103 -7.14 13.72 17.44
CA ALA A 103 -6.40 12.48 17.14
C ALA A 103 -6.64 12.05 15.70
N VAL A 104 -5.64 11.38 15.13
CA VAL A 104 -5.71 10.75 13.81
C VAL A 104 -6.73 9.59 13.87
N PRO A 105 -7.57 9.40 12.84
CA PRO A 105 -8.49 8.26 12.79
C PRO A 105 -7.75 6.93 12.92
N ALA A 106 -8.28 6.03 13.75
CA ALA A 106 -7.66 4.74 14.03
C ALA A 106 -8.28 3.59 13.22
N THR A 107 -9.45 3.80 12.61
CA THR A 107 -10.20 2.75 11.92
C THR A 107 -10.26 2.97 10.41
N ILE A 108 -10.39 1.88 9.66
CA ILE A 108 -10.53 1.91 8.20
C ILE A 108 -11.79 2.70 7.80
N ASP A 109 -12.90 2.51 8.50
CA ASP A 109 -14.18 3.18 8.19
C ASP A 109 -14.10 4.71 8.32
N GLU A 110 -13.37 5.20 9.31
CA GLU A 110 -13.15 6.65 9.49
C GLU A 110 -12.30 7.20 8.33
N TRP A 111 -11.25 6.49 7.91
CA TRP A 111 -10.45 6.88 6.76
C TRP A 111 -11.23 6.80 5.45
N ILE A 112 -12.04 5.77 5.25
CA ILE A 112 -12.97 5.67 4.11
C ILE A 112 -13.87 6.91 4.06
N ARG A 113 -14.44 7.32 5.20
CA ARG A 113 -15.29 8.52 5.27
C ARG A 113 -14.52 9.78 4.85
N VAL A 114 -13.32 9.99 5.38
CA VAL A 114 -12.48 11.16 5.06
C VAL A 114 -12.09 11.17 3.59
N MET A 115 -11.63 10.03 3.07
CA MET A 115 -11.15 9.92 1.70
C MET A 115 -12.27 9.99 0.66
N LYS A 116 -13.46 9.47 0.97
CA LYS A 116 -14.65 9.64 0.10
C LYS A 116 -15.02 11.10 -0.10
N ILE A 117 -14.87 11.93 0.92
CA ILE A 117 -15.10 13.38 0.79
C ILE A 117 -14.10 13.98 -0.21
N SER A 118 -12.81 13.72 -0.05
CA SER A 118 -11.79 14.22 -0.98
C SER A 118 -12.02 13.71 -2.41
N LYS A 119 -12.36 12.44 -2.54
CA LYS A 119 -12.65 11.83 -3.84
C LYS A 119 -13.88 12.47 -4.52
N SER A 120 -14.89 12.88 -3.74
CA SER A 120 -16.05 13.58 -4.28
C SER A 120 -15.71 14.96 -4.87
N TYR A 121 -14.58 15.54 -4.48
CA TYR A 121 -14.01 16.75 -5.09
C TYR A 121 -13.02 16.46 -6.23
N GLY A 122 -12.92 15.21 -6.67
CA GLY A 122 -12.03 14.79 -7.76
C GLY A 122 -10.58 14.57 -7.35
N MET A 123 -10.27 14.54 -6.06
CA MET A 123 -8.91 14.22 -5.58
C MET A 123 -8.67 12.72 -5.65
N ASN A 124 -7.47 12.34 -6.10
CA ASN A 124 -7.02 10.95 -6.20
C ASN A 124 -5.69 10.69 -5.48
N HIS A 125 -5.13 11.69 -4.79
CA HIS A 125 -3.80 11.62 -4.21
C HIS A 125 -3.73 12.35 -2.85
N TYR A 126 -2.98 11.76 -1.91
CA TYR A 126 -2.66 12.36 -0.61
C TYR A 126 -1.16 12.44 -0.43
N ARG A 127 -0.65 13.65 -0.26
CA ARG A 127 0.73 13.91 0.18
C ARG A 127 0.73 14.18 1.67
N TYR A 128 1.32 13.28 2.45
CA TYR A 128 1.46 13.44 3.89
C TYR A 128 2.75 14.19 4.21
N HIS A 129 2.58 15.40 4.72
CA HIS A 129 3.72 16.28 4.97
C HIS A 129 4.45 15.88 6.23
N THR A 130 5.71 15.43 6.07
CA THR A 130 6.62 15.04 7.16
C THR A 130 6.07 13.94 8.10
N CYS A 131 5.17 13.11 7.62
CA CYS A 131 4.59 12.04 8.40
C CYS A 131 4.16 10.86 7.52
N CYS A 132 4.04 9.70 8.15
CA CYS A 132 3.41 8.51 7.59
C CYS A 132 2.07 8.29 8.30
N PRO A 133 0.95 8.13 7.57
CA PRO A 133 -0.34 7.82 8.19
C PRO A 133 -0.37 6.38 8.69
N PRO A 134 -1.34 6.01 9.55
CA PRO A 134 -1.49 4.64 10.03
C PRO A 134 -1.94 3.68 8.91
N GLU A 135 -1.70 2.39 9.08
CA GLU A 135 -2.08 1.32 8.15
C GLU A 135 -3.54 1.41 7.69
N ALA A 136 -4.46 1.77 8.59
CA ALA A 136 -5.87 1.95 8.27
C ALA A 136 -6.11 2.96 7.12
N ALA A 137 -5.24 3.96 6.98
CA ALA A 137 -5.30 4.93 5.88
C ALA A 137 -4.89 4.30 4.54
N PHE A 138 -3.85 3.46 4.53
CA PHE A 138 -3.41 2.75 3.32
C PHE A 138 -4.47 1.76 2.85
N ILE A 139 -5.04 0.96 3.77
CA ILE A 139 -6.13 0.04 3.43
C ILE A 139 -7.33 0.80 2.85
N ALA A 140 -7.72 1.92 3.45
CA ALA A 140 -8.81 2.75 2.92
C ALA A 140 -8.49 3.34 1.54
N ALA A 141 -7.24 3.74 1.31
CA ALA A 141 -6.77 4.25 0.03
C ALA A 141 -6.80 3.18 -1.07
N ASP A 142 -6.35 1.96 -0.76
CA ASP A 142 -6.42 0.82 -1.66
C ASP A 142 -7.85 0.51 -2.09
N LEU A 143 -8.78 0.49 -1.12
CA LEU A 143 -10.20 0.24 -1.37
C LEU A 143 -10.90 1.35 -2.18
N LEU A 144 -10.36 2.57 -2.13
CA LEU A 144 -10.97 3.74 -2.78
C LEU A 144 -10.25 4.18 -4.06
N GLY A 145 -9.10 3.63 -4.39
CA GLY A 145 -8.31 4.07 -5.54
C GLY A 145 -7.67 5.44 -5.30
N ILE A 146 -6.97 5.60 -4.19
CA ILE A 146 -6.25 6.82 -3.84
C ILE A 146 -4.75 6.51 -3.76
N TYR A 147 -3.95 7.34 -4.42
CA TYR A 147 -2.50 7.26 -4.37
C TYR A 147 -1.98 7.90 -3.08
N MET A 148 -1.05 7.24 -2.41
CA MET A 148 -0.48 7.68 -1.15
C MET A 148 0.97 8.11 -1.34
N GLU A 149 1.33 9.30 -0.83
CA GLU A 149 2.69 9.82 -0.78
C GLU A 149 3.05 10.13 0.68
N PRO A 150 3.39 9.12 1.49
CA PRO A 150 3.90 9.35 2.84
C PRO A 150 5.31 9.95 2.76
N GLN A 151 5.64 10.78 3.73
CA GLN A 151 6.98 11.37 3.86
C GLN A 151 7.65 10.88 5.13
N LEU A 152 8.98 10.91 5.11
CA LEU A 152 9.80 10.69 6.30
C LEU A 152 9.49 11.76 7.35
N PRO A 153 9.57 11.45 8.66
CA PRO A 153 9.29 12.38 9.75
C PRO A 153 10.45 13.38 9.93
N PHE A 154 10.68 14.17 8.90
CA PHE A 154 11.81 15.10 8.85
C PHE A 154 11.41 16.44 8.23
N TRP A 155 11.85 17.50 8.90
CA TRP A 155 11.77 18.87 8.38
C TRP A 155 13.10 19.56 8.60
N GLY A 156 13.89 19.67 7.56
CA GLY A 156 15.20 20.30 7.65
C GLY A 156 15.98 20.22 6.34
N THR A 157 17.24 20.60 6.40
CA THR A 157 18.17 20.48 5.28
C THR A 157 18.99 19.21 5.46
N LEU A 158 19.00 18.35 4.45
CA LEU A 158 19.92 17.22 4.41
C LEU A 158 21.35 17.75 4.24
N THR A 159 22.26 17.28 5.05
CA THR A 159 23.66 17.68 5.06
C THR A 159 24.54 16.50 4.66
N ALA A 160 25.69 16.78 4.06
CA ALA A 160 26.68 15.75 3.72
C ALA A 160 27.66 15.50 4.88
N PRO A 161 28.30 14.33 4.94
CA PRO A 161 29.39 14.09 5.88
C PRO A 161 30.45 15.16 5.76
N GLY A 162 30.78 15.80 6.89
CA GLY A 162 31.73 16.92 6.97
C GLY A 162 31.10 18.31 7.00
N ASP A 163 29.81 18.45 6.78
CA ASP A 163 29.10 19.71 6.96
C ASP A 163 28.93 20.04 8.47
N GLU A 164 28.84 21.32 8.81
CA GLU A 164 28.84 21.80 10.20
C GLU A 164 27.70 21.22 11.04
N ASN A 165 26.54 20.94 10.44
CA ASN A 165 25.37 20.44 11.14
C ASN A 165 25.03 18.99 10.74
N HIS A 166 26.04 18.25 10.27
CA HIS A 166 25.81 16.86 9.87
C HIS A 166 25.48 15.99 11.09
N ASN A 167 24.33 15.29 11.02
CA ASN A 167 23.89 14.34 12.03
C ASN A 167 23.72 12.94 11.40
N GLU A 168 24.75 12.15 11.51
CA GLU A 168 24.78 10.77 10.95
C GLU A 168 23.70 9.87 11.58
N THR A 169 23.46 10.03 12.89
CA THR A 169 22.44 9.24 13.59
C THR A 169 21.04 9.54 13.05
N GLU A 170 20.72 10.81 12.83
CA GLU A 170 19.45 11.22 12.24
C GLU A 170 19.29 10.69 10.81
N GLN A 171 20.32 10.79 10.00
CA GLN A 171 20.27 10.31 8.61
C GLN A 171 20.11 8.79 8.54
N ASN A 172 20.84 8.04 9.36
CA ASN A 172 20.68 6.60 9.44
C ASN A 172 19.27 6.20 9.87
N TYR A 173 18.70 6.89 10.88
CA TYR A 173 17.32 6.68 11.28
C TYR A 173 16.34 6.94 10.13
N LEU A 174 16.50 8.02 9.37
CA LEU A 174 15.63 8.33 8.25
C LEU A 174 15.73 7.31 7.12
N ILE A 175 16.92 6.78 6.87
CA ILE A 175 17.13 5.70 5.88
C ILE A 175 16.42 4.42 6.33
N GLU A 176 16.61 4.01 7.59
CA GLU A 176 15.96 2.82 8.15
C GLU A 176 14.44 2.96 8.16
N GLU A 177 13.93 4.15 8.52
CA GLU A 177 12.49 4.44 8.51
C GLU A 177 11.93 4.39 7.08
N GLY A 178 12.66 4.92 6.10
CA GLY A 178 12.28 4.86 4.70
C GLY A 178 12.15 3.43 4.20
N PHE A 179 13.11 2.57 4.51
CA PHE A 179 13.03 1.14 4.17
C PHE A 179 11.85 0.46 4.88
N ARG A 180 11.65 0.73 6.17
CA ARG A 180 10.50 0.19 6.92
C ARG A 180 9.16 0.58 6.30
N MET A 181 9.01 1.84 5.87
CA MET A 181 7.81 2.31 5.19
C MET A 181 7.58 1.57 3.86
N LEU A 182 8.65 1.37 3.06
CA LEU A 182 8.58 0.64 1.81
C LEU A 182 8.26 -0.85 2.02
N ASP A 183 8.87 -1.49 3.00
CA ASP A 183 8.62 -2.90 3.32
C ASP A 183 7.19 -3.14 3.84
N THR A 184 6.59 -2.12 4.48
CA THR A 184 5.25 -2.26 5.08
C THR A 184 4.14 -1.88 4.11
N PHE A 185 4.34 -0.86 3.28
CA PHE A 185 3.28 -0.22 2.49
C PHE A 185 3.59 -0.13 0.98
N GLY A 186 4.76 -0.59 0.53
CA GLY A 186 5.24 -0.48 -0.85
C GLY A 186 4.67 -1.46 -1.87
#